data_dc055836b848e9b5524eee8276f626da
#
_entry.id   dc055836b848e9b5524eee8276f626da
#
_cell.length_a   1.000
_cell.length_b   1.000
_cell.length_c   1.000
_cell.angle_alpha   90.00
_cell.angle_beta   90.00
_cell.angle_gamma   90.00
#
_symmetry.space_group_name_H-M   'P 1'
#
loop_
_entity.id
_entity.type
_entity.pdbx_description
1 polymer ?
#
loop_
_entity_poly.entity_id
_entity_poly.type
_entity_poly.pdbx_seq_one_letter_code
_entity_poly.pdbx_strand_id
1 'polypeptide(L)'
;MTKIKIIIILTFLGMGFHQSYGQTYKFSTSGLSVMQKDQKGDWGKWSDLNLVTILIKLDTDKNRIVVYSEALQVFEIIDYIPLEEGENDSVYSFTCKDNNGEECTISIITRKKQDHRKQLYINYEDRIILYNIFNYK
;
A
#
# COMPACT_ATOMS: atom_id res chain seq x y z
N MET A 1 -7.68 43.66 22.66
CA MET A 1 -8.03 42.29 23.08
C MET A 1 -8.72 41.50 21.99
N THR A 2 -9.68 42.07 21.27
CA THR A 2 -10.39 41.35 20.18
C THR A 2 -9.46 40.93 19.05
N LYS A 3 -8.45 41.74 18.74
CA LYS A 3 -7.50 41.46 17.64
C LYS A 3 -6.61 40.24 17.96
N ILE A 4 -6.25 40.04 19.21
CA ILE A 4 -5.41 38.91 19.63
C ILE A 4 -6.17 37.59 19.52
N LYS A 5 -7.46 37.59 19.86
CA LYS A 5 -8.32 36.39 19.74
C LYS A 5 -8.51 35.96 18.29
N ILE A 6 -8.65 36.90 17.37
CA ILE A 6 -8.79 36.64 15.96
C ILE A 6 -7.50 36.03 15.38
N ILE A 7 -6.34 36.53 15.80
CA ILE A 7 -5.04 36.01 15.35
C ILE A 7 -4.84 34.55 15.83
N ILE A 8 -5.22 34.23 17.07
CA ILE A 8 -5.13 32.88 17.59
C ILE A 8 -6.02 31.89 16.81
N ILE A 9 -7.25 32.33 16.48
CA ILE A 9 -8.18 31.51 15.70
C ILE A 9 -7.63 31.24 14.28
N LEU A 10 -7.06 32.28 13.64
CA LEU A 10 -6.45 32.12 12.32
C LEU A 10 -5.24 31.19 12.33
N THR A 11 -4.41 31.27 13.38
CA THR A 11 -3.26 30.37 13.53
C THR A 11 -3.71 28.92 13.72
N PHE A 12 -4.77 28.71 14.49
CA PHE A 12 -5.32 27.39 14.73
C PHE A 12 -5.92 26.80 13.45
N LEU A 13 -6.63 27.58 12.66
CA LEU A 13 -7.17 27.19 11.35
C LEU A 13 -6.04 26.82 10.36
N GLY A 14 -4.95 27.57 10.38
CA GLY A 14 -3.79 27.28 9.53
C GLY A 14 -3.13 25.94 9.87
N MET A 15 -3.00 25.64 11.16
CA MET A 15 -2.46 24.34 11.59
C MET A 15 -3.38 23.18 11.24
N GLY A 16 -4.71 23.37 11.36
CA GLY A 16 -5.69 22.36 11.01
C GLY A 16 -5.64 21.99 9.52
N PHE A 17 -5.36 22.97 8.66
CA PHE A 17 -5.24 22.75 7.23
C PHE A 17 -4.05 21.87 6.84
N HIS A 18 -2.91 22.03 7.52
CA HIS A 18 -1.71 21.25 7.22
C HIS A 18 -1.83 19.78 7.62
N GLN A 19 -2.70 19.45 8.55
CA GLN A 19 -2.89 18.06 9.01
C GLN A 19 -3.86 17.25 8.15
N SER A 20 -4.60 17.90 7.24
CA SER A 20 -5.60 17.24 6.41
C SER A 20 -5.08 16.74 5.08
N TYR A 21 -3.81 17.02 4.74
CA TYR A 21 -3.23 16.57 3.47
C TYR A 21 -2.70 15.15 3.59
N GLY A 22 -3.35 14.23 2.89
CA GLY A 22 -2.82 12.92 2.67
C GLY A 22 -1.60 12.96 1.75
N GLN A 23 -0.92 11.85 1.64
CA GLN A 23 0.26 11.72 0.79
C GLN A 23 0.00 10.71 -0.33
N THR A 24 0.68 10.94 -1.45
CA THR A 24 0.65 10.03 -2.59
C THR A 24 2.04 9.46 -2.78
N TYR A 25 2.12 8.13 -2.80
CA TYR A 25 3.34 7.38 -3.04
C TYR A 25 3.20 6.62 -4.34
N LYS A 26 4.20 6.69 -5.19
CA LYS A 26 4.20 6.00 -6.48
C LYS A 26 5.33 4.98 -6.51
N PHE A 27 5.02 3.79 -7.01
CA PHE A 27 5.97 2.71 -7.16
C PHE A 27 5.89 2.18 -8.59
N SER A 28 7.03 1.72 -9.10
CA SER A 28 7.09 0.94 -10.33
C SER A 28 7.39 -0.49 -9.98
N THR A 29 6.87 -1.44 -10.75
CA THR A 29 7.15 -2.86 -10.54
C THR A 29 8.27 -3.32 -11.47
N SER A 30 8.96 -4.39 -11.05
CA SER A 30 9.91 -5.09 -11.91
C SER A 30 9.52 -6.55 -12.13
N GLY A 31 8.69 -7.11 -11.27
CA GLY A 31 8.29 -8.50 -11.39
C GLY A 31 7.03 -8.82 -10.61
N LEU A 32 6.37 -9.90 -11.01
CA LEU A 32 5.12 -10.38 -10.45
C LEU A 32 5.21 -11.89 -10.27
N SER A 33 4.80 -12.37 -9.11
CA SER A 33 4.65 -13.80 -8.81
C SER A 33 3.36 -14.01 -8.03
N VAL A 34 2.74 -15.17 -8.20
CA VAL A 34 1.46 -15.50 -7.57
C VAL A 34 1.57 -16.87 -6.89
N MET A 35 0.95 -16.99 -5.73
CA MET A 35 0.79 -18.25 -5.02
C MET A 35 -0.70 -18.47 -4.77
N GLN A 36 -1.20 -19.66 -5.01
CA GLN A 36 -2.61 -19.99 -4.86
C GLN A 36 -2.80 -21.22 -3.97
N LYS A 37 -3.92 -21.27 -3.27
CA LYS A 37 -4.35 -22.49 -2.59
C LYS A 37 -4.96 -23.47 -3.59
N ASP A 38 -4.72 -24.76 -3.35
CA ASP A 38 -5.37 -25.82 -4.12
C ASP A 38 -6.80 -26.06 -3.63
N GLN A 39 -7.49 -27.02 -4.22
CA GLN A 39 -8.87 -27.37 -3.85
C GLN A 39 -8.99 -27.88 -2.42
N LYS A 40 -7.90 -28.39 -1.83
CA LYS A 40 -7.87 -28.87 -0.46
C LYS A 40 -7.58 -27.76 0.56
N GLY A 41 -7.30 -26.55 0.08
CA GLY A 41 -6.94 -25.42 0.93
C GLY A 41 -5.45 -25.35 1.29
N ASP A 42 -4.61 -26.13 0.65
CA ASP A 42 -3.16 -26.10 0.86
C ASP A 42 -2.50 -25.08 -0.08
N TRP A 43 -1.53 -24.35 0.45
CA TRP A 43 -0.78 -23.39 -0.36
C TRP A 43 0.10 -24.12 -1.38
N GLY A 44 0.02 -23.69 -2.64
CA GLY A 44 0.87 -24.18 -3.70
C GLY A 44 2.23 -23.52 -3.69
N LYS A 45 2.93 -23.62 -4.80
CA LYS A 45 4.24 -22.97 -4.98
C LYS A 45 4.05 -21.59 -5.61
N TRP A 46 5.04 -20.73 -5.42
CA TRP A 46 5.10 -19.47 -6.15
C TRP A 46 5.21 -19.74 -7.64
N SER A 47 4.47 -19.00 -8.44
CA SER A 47 4.63 -19.01 -9.88
C SER A 47 6.01 -18.48 -10.27
N ASP A 48 6.46 -18.77 -11.49
CA ASP A 48 7.67 -18.17 -12.02
C ASP A 48 7.51 -16.65 -12.08
N LEU A 49 8.62 -15.94 -11.84
CA LEU A 49 8.60 -14.48 -11.86
C LEU A 49 8.34 -13.97 -13.27
N ASN A 50 7.26 -13.23 -13.46
CA ASN A 50 6.98 -12.53 -14.70
C ASN A 50 7.50 -11.10 -14.59
N LEU A 51 8.29 -10.66 -15.57
CA LEU A 51 8.79 -9.30 -15.63
C LEU A 51 7.68 -8.38 -16.13
N VAL A 52 7.21 -7.50 -15.25
CA VAL A 52 6.16 -6.53 -15.57
C VAL A 52 6.55 -5.15 -15.05
N THR A 53 6.29 -4.14 -15.86
CA THR A 53 6.53 -2.74 -15.47
C THR A 53 5.18 -2.03 -15.46
N ILE A 54 4.63 -1.88 -14.28
CA ILE A 54 3.37 -1.17 -14.07
C ILE A 54 3.51 -0.19 -12.92
N LEU A 55 2.64 0.81 -12.89
CA LEU A 55 2.59 1.80 -11.83
C LEU A 55 1.67 1.32 -10.72
N ILE A 56 2.10 1.49 -9.47
CA ILE A 56 1.26 1.31 -8.29
C ILE A 56 1.24 2.64 -7.53
N LYS A 57 0.06 3.11 -7.20
CA LYS A 57 -0.11 4.39 -6.51
C LYS A 57 -0.84 4.17 -5.18
N LEU A 58 -0.19 4.56 -4.10
CA LEU A 58 -0.80 4.61 -2.77
C LEU A 58 -1.24 6.05 -2.51
N ASP A 59 -2.53 6.27 -2.42
CA ASP A 59 -3.13 7.59 -2.21
C ASP A 59 -3.84 7.61 -0.86
N THR A 60 -3.14 8.10 0.17
CA THR A 60 -3.71 8.15 1.51
C THR A 60 -4.74 9.26 1.68
N ASP A 61 -4.72 10.25 0.80
CA ASP A 61 -5.74 11.30 0.79
C ASP A 61 -7.11 10.73 0.40
N LYS A 62 -7.15 9.84 -0.57
CA LYS A 62 -8.38 9.18 -1.05
C LYS A 62 -8.58 7.80 -0.45
N ASN A 63 -7.72 7.35 0.44
CA ASN A 63 -7.76 6.04 1.09
C ASN A 63 -7.85 4.91 0.06
N ARG A 64 -6.91 4.90 -0.89
CA ARG A 64 -6.92 3.84 -1.91
C ARG A 64 -5.53 3.53 -2.45
N ILE A 65 -5.39 2.30 -2.93
CA ILE A 65 -4.21 1.84 -3.67
C ILE A 65 -4.69 1.46 -5.06
N VAL A 66 -4.02 1.97 -6.10
CA VAL A 66 -4.37 1.69 -7.49
C VAL A 66 -3.21 0.96 -8.15
N VAL A 67 -3.49 -0.20 -8.73
CA VAL A 67 -2.55 -0.98 -9.51
C VAL A 67 -2.94 -0.83 -10.98
N TYR A 68 -2.09 -0.16 -11.75
CA TYR A 68 -2.35 0.16 -13.16
C TYR A 68 -1.90 -1.00 -14.05
N SER A 69 -2.45 -2.19 -13.79
CA SER A 69 -2.31 -3.35 -14.65
C SER A 69 -3.27 -3.23 -15.84
N GLU A 70 -3.22 -4.19 -16.76
CA GLU A 70 -4.08 -4.20 -17.95
C GLU A 70 -5.54 -4.00 -17.56
N ALA A 71 -6.02 -4.75 -16.58
CA ALA A 71 -7.29 -4.48 -15.91
C ALA A 71 -7.01 -3.63 -14.69
N LEU A 72 -7.53 -2.40 -14.63
CA LEU A 72 -7.30 -1.49 -13.52
C LEU A 72 -7.81 -2.09 -12.21
N GLN A 73 -6.93 -2.17 -11.21
CA GLN A 73 -7.28 -2.66 -9.87
C GLN A 73 -7.29 -1.51 -8.89
N VAL A 74 -8.42 -1.29 -8.23
CA VAL A 74 -8.58 -0.25 -7.22
C VAL A 74 -8.88 -0.93 -5.89
N PHE A 75 -8.04 -0.67 -4.89
CA PHE A 75 -8.21 -1.19 -3.54
C PHE A 75 -8.59 -0.04 -2.62
N GLU A 76 -9.79 -0.12 -2.07
CA GLU A 76 -10.23 0.83 -1.05
C GLU A 76 -9.61 0.44 0.29
N ILE A 77 -8.88 1.37 0.91
CA ILE A 77 -8.28 1.14 2.23
C ILE A 77 -9.35 1.35 3.30
N ILE A 78 -9.64 0.30 4.05
CA ILE A 78 -10.61 0.32 5.13
C ILE A 78 -9.93 0.63 6.45
N ASP A 79 -8.71 0.12 6.64
CA ASP A 79 -7.99 0.27 7.89
C ASP A 79 -6.48 0.33 7.63
N TYR A 80 -5.80 1.19 8.37
CA TYR A 80 -4.35 1.33 8.36
C TYR A 80 -3.79 0.58 9.55
N ILE A 81 -3.02 -0.47 9.29
CA ILE A 81 -2.39 -1.27 10.35
C ILE A 81 -1.11 -0.54 10.79
N PRO A 82 -0.84 -0.44 12.10
CA PRO A 82 0.38 0.22 12.57
C PRO A 82 1.63 -0.38 11.98
N LEU A 83 2.62 0.48 11.67
CA LEU A 83 3.91 0.07 11.14
C LEU A 83 4.57 -0.95 12.07
N GLU A 84 5.00 -2.07 11.50
CA GLU A 84 5.83 -3.05 12.19
C GLU A 84 7.27 -2.81 11.80
N GLU A 85 8.08 -2.38 12.76
CA GLU A 85 9.49 -2.08 12.56
C GLU A 85 10.32 -3.18 13.22
N GLY A 86 10.98 -4.00 12.40
CA GLY A 86 11.87 -5.05 12.85
C GLY A 86 13.32 -4.76 12.53
N GLU A 87 14.21 -5.62 12.98
CA GLU A 87 15.64 -5.51 12.70
C GLU A 87 15.93 -5.71 11.21
N ASN A 88 15.22 -6.64 10.56
CA ASN A 88 15.45 -7.00 9.17
C ASN A 88 14.48 -6.35 8.20
N ASP A 89 13.25 -6.12 8.65
CA ASP A 89 12.16 -5.69 7.79
C ASP A 89 11.36 -4.57 8.42
N SER A 90 10.82 -3.72 7.57
CA SER A 90 9.83 -2.71 7.91
C SER A 90 8.57 -3.03 7.11
N VAL A 91 7.40 -3.13 7.77
CA VAL A 91 6.15 -3.58 7.14
C VAL A 91 5.03 -2.58 7.37
N TYR A 92 4.53 -2.00 6.28
CA TYR A 92 3.29 -1.22 6.26
C TYR A 92 2.17 -2.10 5.73
N SER A 93 1.06 -2.18 6.44
CA SER A 93 -0.07 -3.03 6.02
C SER A 93 -1.37 -2.25 6.04
N PHE A 94 -2.28 -2.65 5.15
CA PHE A 94 -3.58 -2.02 4.95
C PHE A 94 -4.64 -3.09 4.76
N THR A 95 -5.75 -3.00 5.48
CA THR A 95 -6.93 -3.81 5.19
C THR A 95 -7.70 -3.14 4.08
N CYS A 96 -8.00 -3.87 3.01
CA CYS A 96 -8.57 -3.31 1.79
C CYS A 96 -9.74 -4.13 1.27
N LYS A 97 -10.54 -3.50 0.38
CA LYS A 97 -11.49 -4.18 -0.51
C LYS A 97 -11.15 -3.84 -1.95
N ASP A 98 -11.15 -4.84 -2.81
CA ASP A 98 -10.86 -4.65 -4.23
C ASP A 98 -12.11 -4.20 -5.02
N ASN A 99 -11.98 -4.07 -6.35
CA ASN A 99 -13.08 -3.66 -7.24
C ASN A 99 -14.30 -4.58 -7.15
N ASN A 100 -14.09 -5.85 -6.77
CA ASN A 100 -15.15 -6.84 -6.68
C ASN A 100 -15.75 -6.94 -5.27
N GLY A 101 -15.28 -6.10 -4.34
CA GLY A 101 -15.71 -6.13 -2.96
C GLY A 101 -15.03 -7.22 -2.13
N GLU A 102 -14.03 -7.92 -2.68
CA GLU A 102 -13.31 -8.96 -1.96
C GLU A 102 -12.29 -8.33 -1.01
N GLU A 103 -12.25 -8.82 0.21
CA GLU A 103 -11.32 -8.33 1.22
C GLU A 103 -9.92 -8.91 1.03
N CYS A 104 -8.93 -8.08 1.29
CA CYS A 104 -7.53 -8.48 1.26
C CYS A 104 -6.71 -7.60 2.19
N THR A 105 -5.48 -8.04 2.48
CA THR A 105 -4.50 -7.23 3.20
C THR A 105 -3.36 -6.94 2.25
N ILE A 106 -3.03 -5.66 2.05
CA ILE A 106 -1.88 -5.26 1.26
C ILE A 106 -0.75 -4.89 2.21
N SER A 107 0.42 -5.48 2.01
CA SER A 107 1.60 -5.21 2.81
C SER A 107 2.76 -4.75 1.94
N ILE A 108 3.39 -3.64 2.33
CA ILE A 108 4.60 -3.13 1.69
C ILE A 108 5.75 -3.42 2.63
N ILE A 109 6.67 -4.27 2.20
CA ILE A 109 7.79 -4.74 3.01
C ILE A 109 9.08 -4.16 2.45
N THR A 110 9.86 -3.51 3.33
CA THR A 110 11.21 -3.05 3.01
C THR A 110 12.19 -3.99 3.67
N ARG A 111 13.04 -4.65 2.84
CA ARG A 111 14.07 -5.58 3.29
C ARG A 111 15.36 -4.80 3.59
N LYS A 112 15.57 -4.43 4.85
CA LYS A 112 16.66 -3.54 5.27
C LYS A 112 18.05 -4.08 4.93
N LYS A 113 18.25 -5.40 5.03
CA LYS A 113 19.54 -6.04 4.77
C LYS A 113 19.72 -6.48 3.31
N GLN A 114 18.78 -6.13 2.43
CA GLN A 114 18.81 -6.44 1.01
C GLN A 114 18.71 -5.15 0.19
N ASP A 115 19.56 -4.17 0.50
CA ASP A 115 19.60 -2.84 -0.14
C ASP A 115 18.24 -2.11 -0.08
N HIS A 116 17.49 -2.31 1.02
CA HIS A 116 16.15 -1.72 1.19
C HIS A 116 15.19 -2.10 0.05
N ARG A 117 15.36 -3.33 -0.48
CA ARG A 117 14.47 -3.86 -1.52
C ARG A 117 13.04 -3.88 -1.01
N LYS A 118 12.11 -3.39 -1.84
CA LYS A 118 10.70 -3.31 -1.50
C LYS A 118 9.89 -4.35 -2.24
N GLN A 119 8.91 -4.91 -1.54
CA GLN A 119 7.96 -5.86 -2.09
C GLN A 119 6.56 -5.48 -1.62
N LEU A 120 5.59 -5.65 -2.51
CA LEU A 120 4.19 -5.41 -2.19
C LEU A 120 3.45 -6.73 -2.33
N TYR A 121 2.80 -7.14 -1.25
CA TYR A 121 2.00 -8.36 -1.18
C TYR A 121 0.52 -8.00 -1.14
N ILE A 122 -0.27 -8.63 -2.00
CA ILE A 122 -1.73 -8.56 -1.92
C ILE A 122 -2.19 -9.92 -1.42
N ASN A 123 -2.58 -9.98 -0.15
CA ASN A 123 -2.93 -11.22 0.54
C ASN A 123 -4.44 -11.40 0.56
N TYR A 124 -4.95 -12.30 -0.28
CA TYR A 124 -6.33 -12.78 -0.22
C TYR A 124 -6.37 -14.07 0.60
N GLU A 125 -7.57 -14.55 0.89
CA GLU A 125 -7.74 -15.79 1.63
C GLU A 125 -7.20 -16.99 0.86
N ASP A 126 -7.36 -17.01 -0.47
CA ASP A 126 -7.04 -18.14 -1.33
C ASP A 126 -5.83 -17.92 -2.26
N ARG A 127 -5.26 -16.72 -2.26
CA ARG A 127 -4.10 -16.41 -3.13
C ARG A 127 -3.30 -15.24 -2.59
N ILE A 128 -2.05 -15.19 -2.97
CA ILE A 128 -1.14 -14.08 -2.65
C ILE A 128 -0.52 -13.61 -3.96
N ILE A 129 -0.57 -12.30 -4.21
CA ILE A 129 0.06 -11.67 -5.35
C ILE A 129 1.26 -10.87 -4.83
N LEU A 130 2.43 -11.13 -5.37
CA LEU A 130 3.67 -10.46 -4.99
C LEU A 130 4.19 -9.64 -6.14
N TYR A 131 4.39 -8.34 -5.91
CA TYR A 131 5.11 -7.46 -6.82
C TYR A 131 6.44 -7.08 -6.20
N ASN A 132 7.52 -7.19 -6.98
CA ASN A 132 8.76 -6.52 -6.64
C ASN A 132 8.62 -5.07 -7.09
N ILE A 133 8.83 -4.13 -6.18
CA ILE A 133 8.59 -2.72 -6.44
C ILE A 133 9.81 -1.87 -6.10
N PHE A 134 9.84 -0.68 -6.66
CA PHE A 134 10.82 0.35 -6.30
C PHE A 134 10.15 1.72 -6.42
N ASN A 135 10.71 2.71 -5.73
CA ASN A 135 10.13 4.05 -5.74
C ASN A 135 10.17 4.61 -7.16
N TYR A 136 9.04 5.11 -7.61
CA TYR A 136 8.93 5.77 -8.91
C TYR A 136 9.61 7.14 -8.83
N LYS A 137 10.46 7.40 -9.81
CA LYS A 137 11.19 8.67 -9.88
C LYS A 137 10.57 9.63 -10.88
#